data_161c73ce84640cfe187ceb0cd9b455c3
#
_entry.id   161c73ce84640cfe187ceb0cd9b455c3
#
_cell.length_a   1.000
_cell.length_b   1.000
_cell.length_c   1.000
_cell.angle_alpha   90.00
_cell.angle_beta   90.00
_cell.angle_gamma   90.00
#
_symmetry.space_group_name_H-M   'P 1'
#
loop_
_entity.id
_entity.type
_entity.pdbx_description
1 polymer ?
#
loop_
_entity_poly.entity_id
_entity_poly.type
_entity_poly.pdbx_seq_one_letter_code
_entity_poly.pdbx_strand_id
1 'polypeptide(L)'
;MSIPTLKQQANGTVLTLHDKPYIMLAGEVGNSNSSSVEYMEGVWQTAEQLGMNTLLLPITWDQVEPEEGQFDFSLLDGLVLQARGKGKHLVLLWFGSWKNAECMYAPAWVKTDLQRFRRGQIVKGKNKAPRENAYGMLYTTLSYLCEETCAADARAFGRLMRHLRTLDGEENTVLAVQVENESGLLGTARERSDEADVAFAADVPQDFAGYMRSHIETMVQDVQEAVENGATSGSWGEVFGSVAEEIFSAYYISRYVNRVAQAGKKEYPLLISVLLSVTEDITKSIIGIIAHADNTIITQWPIL
;
A
#
# COMPACT_ATOMS: atom_id res chain seq x y z
N MET A 1 21.82 14.21 7.02
CA MET A 1 21.17 12.92 6.68
C MET A 1 20.88 12.94 5.18
N SER A 2 21.58 12.15 4.38
CA SER A 2 21.32 11.99 2.95
C SER A 2 20.45 10.75 2.78
N ILE A 3 19.21 10.92 2.35
CA ILE A 3 18.32 9.80 2.06
C ILE A 3 18.34 9.44 0.57
N PRO A 4 18.00 8.21 0.17
CA PRO A 4 17.82 7.86 -1.23
C PRO A 4 16.79 8.76 -1.90
N THR A 5 17.07 9.21 -3.13
CA THR A 5 16.19 10.13 -3.87
C THR A 5 16.03 9.70 -5.31
N LEU A 6 14.92 10.08 -5.92
CA LEU A 6 14.72 9.97 -7.36
C LEU A 6 15.07 11.31 -8.01
N LYS A 7 16.00 11.28 -8.96
CA LYS A 7 16.41 12.47 -9.75
C LYS A 7 15.91 12.33 -11.18
N GLN A 8 15.12 13.29 -11.63
CA GLN A 8 14.72 13.38 -13.03
C GLN A 8 15.91 13.74 -13.91
N GLN A 9 16.10 12.98 -14.98
CA GLN A 9 17.10 13.19 -16.02
C GLN A 9 16.44 13.26 -17.39
N ALA A 10 17.19 13.66 -18.43
CA ALA A 10 16.65 13.80 -19.78
C ALA A 10 16.02 12.50 -20.33
N ASN A 11 16.54 11.35 -19.94
CA ASN A 11 16.10 10.03 -20.44
C ASN A 11 15.30 9.21 -19.43
N GLY A 12 14.84 9.82 -18.32
CA GLY A 12 14.05 9.12 -17.29
C GLY A 12 14.44 9.50 -15.88
N THR A 13 13.88 8.77 -14.92
CA THR A 13 14.12 8.98 -13.48
C THR A 13 15.16 7.99 -12.98
N VAL A 14 16.13 8.45 -12.21
CA VAL A 14 17.23 7.64 -11.67
C VAL A 14 17.20 7.67 -10.15
N LEU A 15 17.24 6.48 -9.54
CA LEU A 15 17.47 6.35 -8.10
C LEU A 15 18.90 6.75 -7.78
N THR A 16 19.07 7.60 -6.80
CA THR A 16 20.40 8.02 -6.32
C THR A 16 20.58 7.68 -4.84
N LEU A 17 21.74 7.14 -4.53
CA LEU A 17 22.20 6.82 -3.19
C LEU A 17 23.54 7.54 -2.97
N HIS A 18 23.65 8.34 -1.90
CA HIS A 18 24.83 9.18 -1.65
C HIS A 18 25.25 10.02 -2.89
N ASP A 19 24.25 10.62 -3.54
CA ASP A 19 24.40 11.42 -4.77
C ASP A 19 24.94 10.67 -6.02
N LYS A 20 25.04 9.36 -5.96
CA LYS A 20 25.44 8.52 -7.09
C LYS A 20 24.27 7.74 -7.64
N PRO A 21 24.18 7.51 -8.97
CA PRO A 21 23.20 6.61 -9.54
C PRO A 21 23.30 5.22 -8.93
N TYR A 22 22.15 4.65 -8.55
CA TYR A 22 22.06 3.30 -8.02
C TYR A 22 21.18 2.45 -8.92
N ILE A 23 21.75 1.37 -9.44
CA ILE A 23 21.02 0.38 -10.22
C ILE A 23 20.65 -0.77 -9.29
N MET A 24 19.35 -0.98 -9.12
CA MET A 24 18.82 -2.02 -8.26
C MET A 24 18.77 -3.35 -9.04
N LEU A 25 19.61 -4.31 -8.63
CA LEU A 25 19.51 -5.71 -9.05
C LEU A 25 18.85 -6.47 -7.91
N ALA A 26 17.54 -6.61 -7.98
CA ALA A 26 16.75 -7.01 -6.82
C ALA A 26 15.99 -8.31 -7.03
N GLY A 27 15.65 -8.94 -5.92
CA GLY A 27 14.69 -10.04 -5.84
C GLY A 27 13.73 -9.82 -4.68
N GLU A 28 12.47 -10.20 -4.88
CA GLU A 28 11.47 -10.21 -3.83
C GLU A 28 11.47 -11.59 -3.16
N VAL A 29 11.48 -11.59 -1.83
CA VAL A 29 11.37 -12.84 -1.05
C VAL A 29 9.90 -13.21 -0.86
N GLY A 30 9.61 -14.49 -0.65
CA GLY A 30 8.24 -14.96 -0.41
C GLY A 30 7.64 -14.29 0.82
N ASN A 31 6.30 -14.18 0.85
CA ASN A 31 5.54 -13.38 1.81
C ASN A 31 5.88 -13.58 3.28
N SER A 32 6.31 -14.78 3.69
CA SER A 32 6.66 -15.12 5.07
C SER A 32 8.12 -15.54 5.24
N ASN A 33 8.96 -15.37 4.22
CA ASN A 33 10.37 -15.83 4.30
C ASN A 33 11.23 -14.95 5.21
N SER A 34 10.85 -13.69 5.41
CA SER A 34 11.50 -12.76 6.34
C SER A 34 10.99 -12.88 7.78
N SER A 35 10.31 -13.97 8.15
CA SER A 35 9.73 -14.16 9.49
C SER A 35 10.75 -14.50 10.57
N SER A 36 12.01 -14.82 10.23
CA SER A 36 13.10 -14.93 11.17
C SER A 36 14.45 -14.62 10.52
N VAL A 37 15.41 -14.16 11.33
CA VAL A 37 16.79 -13.90 10.88
C VAL A 37 17.52 -15.18 10.47
N GLU A 38 17.21 -16.30 11.12
CA GLU A 38 17.80 -17.61 10.82
C GLU A 38 17.36 -18.11 9.44
N TYR A 39 16.07 -17.98 9.14
CA TYR A 39 15.54 -18.40 7.83
C TYR A 39 16.18 -17.60 6.68
N MET A 40 16.44 -16.31 6.93
CA MET A 40 17.02 -15.43 5.92
C MET A 40 18.48 -15.79 5.54
N GLU A 41 19.21 -16.58 6.34
CA GLU A 41 20.60 -16.96 5.97
C GLU A 41 20.67 -17.67 4.62
N GLY A 42 19.74 -18.58 4.31
CA GLY A 42 19.66 -19.25 3.01
C GLY A 42 19.26 -18.30 1.87
N VAL A 43 18.42 -17.32 2.17
CA VAL A 43 18.00 -16.29 1.20
C VAL A 43 19.18 -15.39 0.84
N TRP A 44 19.97 -14.95 1.83
CA TRP A 44 21.17 -14.16 1.59
C TRP A 44 22.19 -14.86 0.72
N GLN A 45 22.42 -16.17 0.93
CA GLN A 45 23.30 -16.97 0.10
C GLN A 45 22.82 -17.03 -1.36
N THR A 46 21.51 -17.19 -1.56
CA THR A 46 20.91 -17.19 -2.90
C THR A 46 21.06 -15.83 -3.57
N ALA A 47 20.79 -14.75 -2.84
CA ALA A 47 20.95 -13.38 -3.35
C ALA A 47 22.40 -13.07 -3.75
N GLU A 48 23.37 -13.58 -3.01
CA GLU A 48 24.78 -13.44 -3.34
C GLU A 48 25.16 -14.20 -4.62
N GLN A 49 24.71 -15.47 -4.74
CA GLN A 49 24.94 -16.28 -5.93
C GLN A 49 24.34 -15.68 -7.21
N LEU A 50 23.19 -15.02 -7.08
CA LEU A 50 22.51 -14.34 -8.18
C LEU A 50 23.03 -12.92 -8.45
N GLY A 51 24.02 -12.44 -7.68
CA GLY A 51 24.57 -11.09 -7.83
C GLY A 51 23.62 -9.97 -7.46
N MET A 52 22.57 -10.24 -6.67
CA MET A 52 21.62 -9.23 -6.23
C MET A 52 22.29 -8.27 -5.24
N ASN A 53 22.01 -6.98 -5.38
CA ASN A 53 22.46 -5.94 -4.45
C ASN A 53 21.34 -5.46 -3.51
N THR A 54 20.10 -5.81 -3.82
CA THR A 54 18.91 -5.38 -3.09
C THR A 54 17.93 -6.53 -2.93
N LEU A 55 17.24 -6.62 -1.78
CA LEU A 55 16.12 -7.52 -1.59
C LEU A 55 14.87 -6.73 -1.17
N LEU A 56 13.71 -7.16 -1.67
CA LEU A 56 12.42 -6.70 -1.24
C LEU A 56 11.93 -7.66 -0.13
N LEU A 57 11.76 -7.14 1.09
CA LEU A 57 11.45 -7.93 2.29
C LEU A 57 10.10 -7.53 2.91
N PRO A 58 9.16 -8.47 3.11
CA PRO A 58 7.98 -8.23 3.93
C PRO A 58 8.35 -7.92 5.39
N ILE A 59 7.69 -6.89 5.93
CA ILE A 59 7.59 -6.58 7.35
C ILE A 59 6.10 -6.47 7.67
N THR A 60 5.62 -7.28 8.60
CA THR A 60 4.19 -7.46 8.82
C THR A 60 3.70 -6.78 10.09
N TRP A 61 2.48 -6.26 10.07
CA TRP A 61 1.91 -5.55 11.21
C TRP A 61 1.80 -6.42 12.47
N ASP A 62 1.39 -7.69 12.31
CA ASP A 62 1.26 -8.64 13.43
C ASP A 62 2.59 -8.95 14.13
N GLN A 63 3.72 -8.84 13.42
CA GLN A 63 5.05 -8.98 14.02
C GLN A 63 5.53 -7.69 14.70
N VAL A 64 5.19 -6.54 14.12
CA VAL A 64 5.59 -5.23 14.63
C VAL A 64 4.76 -4.78 15.84
N GLU A 65 3.46 -5.11 15.86
CA GLU A 65 2.54 -4.76 16.95
C GLU A 65 1.67 -5.99 17.33
N PRO A 66 2.28 -7.04 17.92
CA PRO A 66 1.57 -8.29 18.28
C PRO A 66 0.42 -8.08 19.26
N GLU A 67 0.54 -7.13 20.17
CA GLU A 67 -0.50 -6.65 21.07
C GLU A 67 -0.69 -5.15 20.86
N GLU A 68 -1.92 -4.66 21.00
CA GLU A 68 -2.24 -3.25 20.75
C GLU A 68 -1.37 -2.30 21.60
N GLY A 69 -0.61 -1.45 20.94
CA GLY A 69 0.29 -0.48 21.57
C GLY A 69 1.62 -1.04 22.02
N GLN A 70 1.86 -2.34 21.91
CA GLN A 70 3.13 -2.97 22.22
C GLN A 70 3.90 -3.29 20.94
N PHE A 71 5.04 -2.64 20.78
CA PHE A 71 5.83 -2.73 19.55
C PHE A 71 7.09 -3.56 19.76
N ASP A 72 7.33 -4.50 18.85
CA ASP A 72 8.55 -5.30 18.78
C ASP A 72 9.23 -5.07 17.41
N PHE A 73 10.42 -4.52 17.44
CA PHE A 73 11.24 -4.26 16.27
C PHE A 73 12.44 -5.19 16.14
N SER A 74 12.56 -6.20 17.01
CA SER A 74 13.74 -7.08 17.07
C SER A 74 14.00 -7.80 15.75
N LEU A 75 12.95 -8.25 15.05
CA LEU A 75 13.07 -8.87 13.73
C LEU A 75 13.54 -7.86 12.68
N LEU A 76 12.94 -6.66 12.64
CA LEU A 76 13.35 -5.59 11.72
C LEU A 76 14.83 -5.25 11.91
N ASP A 77 15.26 -5.07 13.17
CA ASP A 77 16.65 -4.77 13.51
C ASP A 77 17.59 -5.86 13.00
N GLY A 78 17.25 -7.12 13.26
CA GLY A 78 18.03 -8.27 12.80
C GLY A 78 18.18 -8.31 11.29
N LEU A 79 17.09 -8.12 10.54
CA LEU A 79 17.08 -8.14 9.07
C LEU A 79 17.89 -6.98 8.47
N VAL A 80 17.74 -5.77 9.00
CA VAL A 80 18.51 -4.59 8.54
C VAL A 80 19.99 -4.76 8.82
N LEU A 81 20.35 -5.24 10.04
CA LEU A 81 21.75 -5.48 10.40
C LEU A 81 22.39 -6.61 9.57
N GLN A 82 21.65 -7.69 9.26
CA GLN A 82 22.13 -8.74 8.36
C GLN A 82 22.38 -8.19 6.97
N ALA A 83 21.43 -7.44 6.38
CA ALA A 83 21.59 -6.83 5.06
C ALA A 83 22.83 -5.93 5.02
N ARG A 84 22.97 -5.04 6.00
CA ARG A 84 24.11 -4.14 6.16
C ARG A 84 25.44 -4.89 6.25
N GLY A 85 25.50 -5.92 7.09
CA GLY A 85 26.69 -6.76 7.26
C GLY A 85 27.11 -7.51 5.97
N LYS A 86 26.15 -7.76 5.07
CA LYS A 86 26.39 -8.41 3.77
C LYS A 86 26.55 -7.39 2.62
N GLY A 87 26.55 -6.09 2.89
CA GLY A 87 26.67 -5.04 1.88
C GLY A 87 25.47 -5.01 0.91
N LYS A 88 24.28 -5.39 1.37
CA LYS A 88 23.05 -5.41 0.59
C LYS A 88 22.12 -4.28 1.05
N HIS A 89 21.24 -3.83 0.17
CA HIS A 89 20.19 -2.89 0.48
C HIS A 89 18.83 -3.57 0.52
N LEU A 90 17.85 -2.87 1.11
CA LEU A 90 16.50 -3.36 1.29
C LEU A 90 15.48 -2.39 0.70
N VAL A 91 14.41 -2.94 0.17
CA VAL A 91 13.09 -2.30 0.07
C VAL A 91 12.16 -3.06 1.01
N LEU A 92 11.61 -2.40 2.00
CA LEU A 92 10.68 -3.03 2.93
C LEU A 92 9.27 -3.03 2.34
N LEU A 93 8.54 -4.14 2.51
CA LEU A 93 7.16 -4.28 2.09
C LEU A 93 6.29 -4.31 3.36
N TRP A 94 5.63 -3.19 3.67
CA TRP A 94 4.70 -3.13 4.79
C TRP A 94 3.41 -3.86 4.47
N PHE A 95 3.22 -5.04 5.06
CA PHE A 95 1.95 -5.76 5.01
C PHE A 95 1.15 -5.39 6.26
N GLY A 96 0.38 -4.30 6.14
CA GLY A 96 -0.48 -3.76 7.17
C GLY A 96 -1.87 -4.37 7.13
N SER A 97 -2.82 -3.59 6.66
CA SER A 97 -4.22 -4.01 6.54
C SER A 97 -4.49 -4.97 5.39
N TRP A 98 -3.67 -4.92 4.33
CA TRP A 98 -3.85 -5.77 3.15
C TRP A 98 -2.58 -6.44 2.68
N LYS A 99 -2.75 -7.70 2.30
CA LYS A 99 -1.89 -8.47 1.39
C LYS A 99 -2.79 -9.32 0.50
N ASN A 100 -2.72 -9.11 -0.83
CA ASN A 100 -3.57 -9.77 -1.82
C ASN A 100 -5.07 -9.54 -1.53
N ALA A 101 -5.44 -8.32 -1.16
CA ALA A 101 -6.80 -7.93 -0.76
C ALA A 101 -7.34 -8.70 0.47
N GLU A 102 -6.48 -9.32 1.27
CA GLU A 102 -6.83 -10.03 2.51
C GLU A 102 -6.08 -9.44 3.71
N CYS A 103 -6.66 -9.54 4.91
CA CYS A 103 -6.04 -9.04 6.15
C CYS A 103 -5.15 -10.06 6.86
N MET A 104 -4.39 -10.86 6.11
CA MET A 104 -3.64 -12.00 6.63
C MET A 104 -2.64 -11.60 7.71
N TYR A 105 -1.95 -10.48 7.50
CA TYR A 105 -0.85 -10.00 8.33
C TYR A 105 -1.25 -8.89 9.30
N ALA A 106 -2.53 -8.53 9.37
CA ALA A 106 -3.04 -7.69 10.44
C ALA A 106 -2.97 -8.44 11.79
N PRO A 107 -2.72 -7.77 12.92
CA PRO A 107 -2.63 -8.43 14.22
C PRO A 107 -3.91 -9.13 14.67
N ALA A 108 -3.77 -10.10 15.58
CA ALA A 108 -4.92 -10.84 16.12
C ALA A 108 -5.97 -9.91 16.75
N TRP A 109 -5.53 -8.88 17.48
CA TRP A 109 -6.42 -7.92 18.12
C TRP A 109 -7.24 -7.08 17.11
N VAL A 110 -6.71 -6.83 15.90
CA VAL A 110 -7.47 -6.24 14.78
C VAL A 110 -8.43 -7.27 14.18
N LYS A 111 -7.96 -8.49 13.98
CA LYS A 111 -8.74 -9.54 13.30
C LYS A 111 -9.90 -10.06 14.14
N THR A 112 -9.87 -9.94 15.45
CA THR A 112 -10.88 -10.49 16.37
C THR A 112 -11.90 -9.46 16.87
N ASP A 113 -11.57 -8.18 16.90
CA ASP A 113 -12.50 -7.11 17.27
C ASP A 113 -13.27 -6.57 16.05
N LEU A 114 -14.31 -7.29 15.65
CA LEU A 114 -15.12 -6.95 14.47
C LEU A 114 -16.02 -5.71 14.67
N GLN A 115 -16.14 -5.21 15.89
CA GLN A 115 -16.90 -3.98 16.17
C GLN A 115 -16.06 -2.74 15.88
N ARG A 116 -14.80 -2.74 16.29
CA ARG A 116 -13.86 -1.66 16.00
C ARG A 116 -13.31 -1.74 14.58
N PHE A 117 -12.89 -2.93 14.15
CA PHE A 117 -12.20 -3.13 12.88
C PHE A 117 -13.13 -3.86 11.90
N ARG A 118 -13.99 -3.09 11.28
CA ARG A 118 -15.04 -3.63 10.40
C ARG A 118 -14.46 -4.34 9.18
N ARG A 119 -15.14 -5.41 8.79
CA ARG A 119 -14.81 -6.15 7.56
C ARG A 119 -15.48 -5.52 6.36
N GLY A 120 -14.76 -5.52 5.24
CA GLY A 120 -15.33 -5.18 3.95
C GLY A 120 -16.43 -6.18 3.55
N GLN A 121 -17.55 -5.68 3.05
CA GLN A 121 -18.69 -6.49 2.61
C GLN A 121 -18.74 -6.53 1.09
N ILE A 122 -18.68 -7.71 0.52
CA ILE A 122 -18.78 -7.93 -0.94
C ILE A 122 -20.22 -8.16 -1.40
N VAL A 123 -21.15 -8.43 -0.48
CA VAL A 123 -22.59 -8.61 -0.75
C VAL A 123 -23.41 -7.92 0.32
N LYS A 124 -24.38 -7.11 -0.11
CA LYS A 124 -25.27 -6.36 0.79
C LYS A 124 -26.02 -7.26 1.77
N GLY A 125 -26.06 -6.85 3.03
CA GLY A 125 -26.83 -7.53 4.10
C GLY A 125 -26.29 -8.90 4.51
N LYS A 126 -25.16 -9.31 3.97
CA LYS A 126 -24.47 -10.53 4.39
C LYS A 126 -23.15 -10.11 5.05
N ASN A 127 -23.20 -9.79 6.34
CA ASN A 127 -22.01 -9.87 7.22
C ASN A 127 -21.42 -11.29 7.23
N LYS A 128 -21.69 -12.06 6.19
CA LYS A 128 -21.64 -13.48 6.20
C LYS A 128 -21.13 -13.94 4.89
N ALA A 129 -20.17 -14.52 5.02
CA ALA A 129 -19.45 -15.37 4.18
C ALA A 129 -18.22 -14.63 3.76
N PRO A 130 -17.20 -14.84 4.57
CA PRO A 130 -15.92 -14.94 3.99
C PRO A 130 -16.11 -15.81 2.74
N ARG A 131 -15.77 -15.29 1.60
CA ARG A 131 -15.76 -16.07 0.37
C ARG A 131 -14.60 -17.05 0.50
N GLU A 132 -14.83 -18.32 0.29
CA GLU A 132 -13.73 -19.25 0.14
C GLU A 132 -12.89 -18.83 -1.04
N ASN A 133 -11.60 -18.61 -0.81
CA ASN A 133 -10.67 -18.43 -1.91
C ASN A 133 -10.47 -19.75 -2.67
N ALA A 134 -9.69 -19.72 -3.75
CA ALA A 134 -9.41 -20.92 -4.56
C ALA A 134 -8.73 -22.07 -3.79
N TYR A 135 -8.30 -21.83 -2.55
CA TYR A 135 -7.66 -22.79 -1.66
C TYR A 135 -8.57 -23.28 -0.52
N GLY A 136 -9.86 -22.93 -0.54
CA GLY A 136 -10.80 -23.28 0.52
C GLY A 136 -10.66 -22.46 1.80
N MET A 137 -9.85 -21.39 1.80
CA MET A 137 -9.73 -20.49 2.94
C MET A 137 -10.79 -19.41 2.89
N LEU A 138 -11.30 -19.05 4.07
CA LEU A 138 -12.27 -17.99 4.19
C LEU A 138 -11.62 -16.65 3.84
N TYR A 139 -12.12 -16.01 2.78
CA TYR A 139 -11.69 -14.67 2.38
C TYR A 139 -12.14 -13.64 3.42
N THR A 140 -11.18 -12.98 4.04
CA THR A 140 -11.45 -11.90 5.00
C THR A 140 -10.64 -10.68 4.63
N THR A 141 -11.31 -9.54 4.50
CA THR A 141 -10.66 -8.26 4.24
C THR A 141 -11.20 -7.20 5.19
N LEU A 142 -10.38 -6.18 5.46
CA LEU A 142 -10.79 -5.02 6.24
C LEU A 142 -11.50 -4.01 5.34
N SER A 143 -12.45 -3.26 5.93
CA SER A 143 -13.11 -2.18 5.22
C SER A 143 -12.17 -0.99 5.02
N TYR A 144 -12.05 -0.52 3.79
CA TYR A 144 -11.29 0.69 3.47
C TYR A 144 -12.01 1.99 3.95
N LEU A 145 -13.25 1.85 4.44
CA LEU A 145 -14.01 2.94 5.07
C LEU A 145 -13.89 2.92 6.59
N CYS A 146 -13.22 1.92 7.18
CA CYS A 146 -13.09 1.83 8.63
C CYS A 146 -12.00 2.78 9.15
N GLU A 147 -12.41 3.87 9.74
CA GLU A 147 -11.53 4.91 10.28
C GLU A 147 -10.60 4.37 11.38
N GLU A 148 -11.11 3.50 12.27
CA GLU A 148 -10.32 2.89 13.35
C GLU A 148 -9.20 2.01 12.79
N THR A 149 -9.47 1.25 11.75
CA THR A 149 -8.44 0.42 11.08
C THR A 149 -7.37 1.30 10.47
N CYS A 150 -7.78 2.32 9.70
CA CYS A 150 -6.84 3.25 9.08
C CYS A 150 -5.97 3.99 10.10
N ALA A 151 -6.56 4.43 11.21
CA ALA A 151 -5.84 5.11 12.27
C ALA A 151 -4.84 4.19 13.00
N ALA A 152 -5.22 2.94 13.24
CA ALA A 152 -4.36 1.95 13.89
C ALA A 152 -3.17 1.56 13.01
N ASP A 153 -3.41 1.28 11.74
CA ASP A 153 -2.38 0.97 10.74
C ASP A 153 -1.41 2.15 10.55
N ALA A 154 -1.93 3.35 10.36
CA ALA A 154 -1.12 4.58 10.23
C ALA A 154 -0.24 4.81 11.48
N ARG A 155 -0.75 4.53 12.68
CA ARG A 155 0.02 4.59 13.92
C ARG A 155 1.14 3.57 13.91
N ALA A 156 0.84 2.32 13.56
CA ALA A 156 1.82 1.23 13.53
C ALA A 156 2.93 1.51 12.52
N PHE A 157 2.56 1.88 11.29
CA PHE A 157 3.52 2.26 10.25
C PHE A 157 4.37 3.48 10.65
N GLY A 158 3.77 4.50 11.27
CA GLY A 158 4.51 5.64 11.80
C GLY A 158 5.53 5.25 12.87
N ARG A 159 5.19 4.29 13.76
CA ARG A 159 6.13 3.77 14.77
C ARG A 159 7.28 2.99 14.13
N LEU A 160 7.00 2.16 13.14
CA LEU A 160 8.02 1.46 12.36
C LEU A 160 8.99 2.45 11.71
N MET A 161 8.48 3.46 11.00
CA MET A 161 9.30 4.44 10.30
C MET A 161 10.15 5.30 11.25
N ARG A 162 9.61 5.65 12.41
CA ARG A 162 10.39 6.34 13.48
C ARG A 162 11.53 5.48 13.97
N HIS A 163 11.28 4.20 14.23
CA HIS A 163 12.29 3.26 14.67
C HIS A 163 13.37 3.07 13.58
N LEU A 164 12.94 2.86 12.34
CA LEU A 164 13.82 2.72 11.18
C LEU A 164 14.74 3.92 10.99
N ARG A 165 14.25 5.15 11.20
CA ARG A 165 15.09 6.35 11.15
C ARG A 165 16.21 6.31 12.18
N THR A 166 15.93 5.80 13.36
CA THR A 166 16.95 5.66 14.43
C THR A 166 17.97 4.58 14.09
N LEU A 167 17.51 3.46 13.54
CA LEU A 167 18.35 2.31 13.21
C LEU A 167 19.24 2.53 11.98
N ASP A 168 18.69 3.17 10.94
CA ASP A 168 19.25 3.18 9.58
C ASP A 168 19.42 4.57 8.96
N GLY A 169 19.06 5.65 9.64
CA GLY A 169 19.00 7.00 9.07
C GLY A 169 20.34 7.55 8.55
N GLU A 170 21.47 7.05 9.00
CA GLU A 170 22.80 7.42 8.51
C GLU A 170 23.39 6.40 7.52
N GLU A 171 22.91 5.17 7.56
CA GLU A 171 23.50 4.03 6.81
C GLU A 171 22.84 3.80 5.44
N ASN A 172 21.54 4.15 5.31
CA ASN A 172 20.77 3.93 4.09
C ASN A 172 20.77 2.47 3.62
N THR A 173 20.73 1.51 4.55
CA THR A 173 20.54 0.10 4.21
C THR A 173 19.17 -0.10 3.57
N VAL A 174 18.14 0.60 4.09
CA VAL A 174 16.78 0.64 3.53
C VAL A 174 16.64 1.82 2.56
N LEU A 175 16.35 1.52 1.30
CA LEU A 175 16.23 2.51 0.22
C LEU A 175 14.82 3.09 0.10
N ALA A 176 13.82 2.25 0.33
CA ALA A 176 12.42 2.60 0.18
C ALA A 176 11.52 1.68 1.00
N VAL A 177 10.27 2.09 1.20
CA VAL A 177 9.23 1.24 1.80
C VAL A 177 8.00 1.23 0.90
N GLN A 178 7.50 0.05 0.58
CA GLN A 178 6.18 -0.12 -0.02
C GLN A 178 5.15 -0.13 1.11
N VAL A 179 4.08 0.65 0.95
CA VAL A 179 2.97 0.71 1.90
C VAL A 179 1.82 -0.09 1.36
N GLU A 180 1.36 -1.06 2.13
CA GLU A 180 0.33 -2.02 1.77
C GLU A 180 0.69 -2.87 0.53
N ASN A 181 -0.09 -3.90 0.30
CA ASN A 181 0.09 -4.73 -0.90
C ASN A 181 -1.27 -5.20 -1.41
N GLU A 182 -1.56 -4.83 -2.67
CA GLU A 182 -2.78 -5.24 -3.35
C GLU A 182 -4.04 -4.91 -2.54
N SER A 183 -4.13 -3.64 -2.11
CA SER A 183 -5.20 -3.13 -1.26
C SER A 183 -6.56 -3.18 -1.96
N GLY A 184 -7.61 -3.55 -1.24
CA GLY A 184 -8.97 -3.48 -1.73
C GLY A 184 -9.82 -4.71 -1.47
N LEU A 185 -10.80 -4.91 -2.33
CA LEU A 185 -11.79 -5.99 -2.27
C LEU A 185 -11.80 -6.75 -3.59
N LEU A 186 -11.78 -8.06 -3.53
CA LEU A 186 -11.98 -8.91 -4.71
C LEU A 186 -13.43 -9.38 -4.81
N GLY A 187 -13.96 -9.40 -6.03
CA GLY A 187 -15.28 -9.95 -6.35
C GLY A 187 -16.45 -8.97 -6.23
N THR A 188 -16.15 -7.67 -6.06
CA THR A 188 -17.11 -6.58 -6.16
C THR A 188 -16.39 -5.30 -6.60
N ALA A 189 -17.06 -4.44 -7.36
CA ALA A 189 -16.53 -3.15 -7.77
C ALA A 189 -16.39 -2.17 -6.58
N ARG A 190 -17.28 -2.27 -5.59
CA ARG A 190 -17.18 -1.50 -4.34
C ARG A 190 -17.65 -2.29 -3.13
N GLU A 191 -17.31 -1.82 -1.94
CA GLU A 191 -17.87 -2.32 -0.69
C GLU A 191 -19.40 -2.11 -0.64
N ARG A 192 -20.12 -3.08 -0.03
CA ARG A 192 -21.58 -3.15 0.06
C ARG A 192 -22.10 -3.03 1.49
N SER A 193 -21.33 -2.44 2.41
CA SER A 193 -21.81 -2.09 3.74
C SER A 193 -22.81 -0.92 3.69
N ASP A 194 -23.62 -0.76 4.73
CA ASP A 194 -24.54 0.38 4.84
C ASP A 194 -23.75 1.71 4.81
N GLU A 195 -22.57 1.76 5.42
CA GLU A 195 -21.69 2.91 5.40
C GLU A 195 -21.20 3.23 3.98
N ALA A 196 -20.82 2.19 3.23
CA ALA A 196 -20.42 2.33 1.83
C ALA A 196 -21.58 2.79 0.94
N ASP A 197 -22.80 2.31 1.18
CA ASP A 197 -23.98 2.74 0.46
C ASP A 197 -24.30 4.22 0.72
N VAL A 198 -24.20 4.66 1.98
CA VAL A 198 -24.37 6.08 2.35
C VAL A 198 -23.31 6.96 1.71
N ALA A 199 -22.04 6.54 1.79
CA ALA A 199 -20.93 7.29 1.18
C ALA A 199 -21.01 7.33 -0.35
N PHE A 200 -21.48 6.27 -0.99
CA PHE A 200 -21.68 6.21 -2.44
C PHE A 200 -22.85 7.07 -2.93
N ALA A 201 -23.88 7.24 -2.12
CA ALA A 201 -25.02 8.11 -2.40
C ALA A 201 -24.74 9.59 -2.11
N ALA A 202 -23.69 9.89 -1.36
CA ALA A 202 -23.28 11.27 -1.07
C ALA A 202 -22.60 11.92 -2.28
N ASP A 203 -22.52 13.26 -2.26
CA ASP A 203 -21.86 14.02 -3.31
C ASP A 203 -20.37 13.68 -3.41
N VAL A 204 -19.87 13.60 -4.64
CA VAL A 204 -18.44 13.48 -4.92
C VAL A 204 -17.72 14.73 -4.40
N PRO A 205 -16.59 14.59 -3.66
CA PRO A 205 -15.80 15.74 -3.27
C PRO A 205 -15.41 16.62 -4.47
N GLN A 206 -15.68 17.92 -4.37
CA GLN A 206 -15.51 18.84 -5.51
C GLN A 206 -14.06 18.96 -5.99
N ASP A 207 -13.11 18.91 -5.07
CA ASP A 207 -11.68 18.89 -5.37
C ASP A 207 -11.30 17.66 -6.20
N PHE A 208 -11.83 16.48 -5.85
CA PHE A 208 -11.61 15.24 -6.60
C PHE A 208 -12.29 15.30 -7.98
N ALA A 209 -13.57 15.70 -8.06
CA ALA A 209 -14.24 15.85 -9.35
C ALA A 209 -13.54 16.86 -10.26
N GLY A 210 -13.05 17.97 -9.72
CA GLY A 210 -12.25 18.96 -10.43
C GLY A 210 -10.92 18.40 -10.92
N TYR A 211 -10.24 17.64 -10.07
CA TYR A 211 -8.99 16.99 -10.43
C TYR A 211 -9.18 16.00 -11.60
N MET A 212 -10.20 15.13 -11.54
CA MET A 212 -10.51 14.18 -12.59
C MET A 212 -10.72 14.87 -13.94
N ARG A 213 -11.46 15.99 -13.97
CA ARG A 213 -11.69 16.77 -15.20
C ARG A 213 -10.41 17.42 -15.74
N SER A 214 -9.56 17.94 -14.86
CA SER A 214 -8.32 18.60 -15.28
C SER A 214 -7.24 17.64 -15.80
N HIS A 215 -7.36 16.33 -15.52
CA HIS A 215 -6.41 15.30 -15.94
C HIS A 215 -7.04 14.25 -16.86
N ILE A 216 -8.17 14.56 -17.47
CA ILE A 216 -8.97 13.61 -18.25
C ILE A 216 -8.16 12.92 -19.36
N GLU A 217 -7.26 13.65 -20.02
CA GLU A 217 -6.43 13.12 -21.10
C GLU A 217 -5.46 12.00 -20.67
N THR A 218 -5.21 11.87 -19.37
CA THR A 218 -4.31 10.84 -18.80
C THR A 218 -5.05 9.58 -18.36
N MET A 219 -6.36 9.56 -18.47
CA MET A 219 -7.22 8.48 -18.01
C MET A 219 -7.50 7.47 -19.12
N VAL A 220 -7.92 6.27 -18.74
CA VAL A 220 -8.44 5.27 -19.69
C VAL A 220 -9.77 5.73 -20.30
N GLN A 221 -10.06 5.26 -21.50
CA GLN A 221 -11.17 5.74 -22.32
C GLN A 221 -12.53 5.71 -21.59
N ASP A 222 -12.85 4.62 -20.90
CA ASP A 222 -14.15 4.47 -20.20
C ASP A 222 -14.33 5.53 -19.11
N VAL A 223 -13.24 5.93 -18.44
CA VAL A 223 -13.25 7.00 -17.42
C VAL A 223 -13.39 8.36 -18.10
N GLN A 224 -12.70 8.60 -19.22
CA GLN A 224 -12.84 9.85 -20.00
C GLN A 224 -14.31 10.04 -20.40
N GLU A 225 -14.91 9.03 -21.02
CA GLU A 225 -16.31 9.08 -21.47
C GLU A 225 -17.27 9.31 -20.29
N ALA A 226 -17.03 8.67 -19.15
CA ALA A 226 -17.85 8.85 -17.96
C ALA A 226 -17.75 10.28 -17.39
N VAL A 227 -16.54 10.85 -17.31
CA VAL A 227 -16.31 12.21 -16.81
C VAL A 227 -16.88 13.27 -17.77
N GLU A 228 -16.78 13.05 -19.09
CA GLU A 228 -17.33 13.96 -20.11
C GLU A 228 -18.86 13.99 -20.12
N ASN A 229 -19.50 12.83 -19.99
CA ASN A 229 -20.96 12.69 -20.05
C ASN A 229 -21.65 12.84 -18.70
N GLY A 230 -20.91 12.77 -17.59
CA GLY A 230 -21.45 12.85 -16.24
C GLY A 230 -21.78 14.27 -15.77
N ALA A 231 -22.54 14.35 -14.69
CA ALA A 231 -22.82 15.60 -14.03
C ALA A 231 -21.54 16.27 -13.48
N THR A 232 -21.54 17.59 -13.36
CA THR A 232 -20.39 18.33 -12.80
C THR A 232 -20.28 18.21 -11.28
N SER A 233 -21.39 17.87 -10.63
CA SER A 233 -21.52 17.65 -9.17
C SER A 233 -22.70 16.73 -8.91
N GLY A 234 -22.76 16.12 -7.75
CA GLY A 234 -23.78 15.18 -7.34
C GLY A 234 -23.20 13.90 -6.81
N SER A 235 -24.01 12.85 -6.70
CA SER A 235 -23.59 11.54 -6.25
C SER A 235 -22.58 10.88 -7.20
N TRP A 236 -21.88 9.87 -6.73
CA TRP A 236 -20.91 9.13 -7.53
C TRP A 236 -21.51 8.58 -8.82
N GLY A 237 -22.74 8.05 -8.76
CA GLY A 237 -23.45 7.55 -9.94
C GLY A 237 -23.82 8.64 -10.95
N GLU A 238 -24.19 9.85 -10.50
CA GLU A 238 -24.50 10.97 -11.38
C GLU A 238 -23.25 11.54 -12.05
N VAL A 239 -22.12 11.55 -11.34
CA VAL A 239 -20.86 12.14 -11.86
C VAL A 239 -20.09 11.17 -12.74
N PHE A 240 -20.07 9.86 -12.41
CA PHE A 240 -19.21 8.88 -13.07
C PHE A 240 -19.95 7.71 -13.74
N GLY A 241 -21.29 7.71 -13.71
CA GLY A 241 -22.10 6.75 -14.46
C GLY A 241 -21.72 5.29 -14.20
N SER A 242 -21.44 4.55 -15.29
CA SER A 242 -21.17 3.11 -15.24
C SER A 242 -19.87 2.71 -14.51
N VAL A 243 -18.89 3.63 -14.41
CA VAL A 243 -17.60 3.37 -13.74
C VAL A 243 -17.56 3.93 -12.30
N ALA A 244 -18.70 4.45 -11.81
CA ALA A 244 -18.78 5.11 -10.53
C ALA A 244 -18.33 4.24 -9.34
N GLU A 245 -18.66 2.95 -9.33
CA GLU A 245 -18.33 2.04 -8.24
C GLU A 245 -16.81 1.79 -8.16
N GLU A 246 -16.16 1.63 -9.29
CA GLU A 246 -14.70 1.46 -9.37
C GLU A 246 -13.96 2.73 -8.93
N ILE A 247 -14.43 3.90 -9.41
CA ILE A 247 -13.84 5.19 -9.02
C ILE A 247 -14.02 5.46 -7.53
N PHE A 248 -15.19 5.12 -6.98
CA PHE A 248 -15.44 5.21 -5.54
C PHE A 248 -14.45 4.38 -4.72
N SER A 249 -14.28 3.11 -5.07
CA SER A 249 -13.33 2.23 -4.40
C SER A 249 -11.90 2.74 -4.51
N ALA A 250 -11.47 3.13 -5.71
CA ALA A 250 -10.15 3.68 -5.96
C ALA A 250 -9.88 4.91 -5.10
N TYR A 251 -10.85 5.83 -4.99
CA TYR A 251 -10.74 7.03 -4.17
C TYR A 251 -10.54 6.70 -2.69
N TYR A 252 -11.39 5.85 -2.11
CA TYR A 252 -11.30 5.55 -0.68
C TYR A 252 -10.09 4.71 -0.31
N ILE A 253 -9.73 3.72 -1.15
CA ILE A 253 -8.51 2.93 -0.97
C ILE A 253 -7.27 3.83 -1.04
N SER A 254 -7.20 4.73 -2.03
CA SER A 254 -6.08 5.66 -2.16
C SER A 254 -5.95 6.59 -0.96
N ARG A 255 -7.07 7.11 -0.43
CA ARG A 255 -7.05 7.94 0.78
C ARG A 255 -6.55 7.18 1.99
N TYR A 256 -6.97 5.91 2.13
CA TYR A 256 -6.49 5.05 3.21
C TYR A 256 -4.97 4.87 3.12
N VAL A 257 -4.50 4.37 1.99
CA VAL A 257 -3.07 4.08 1.77
C VAL A 257 -2.23 5.35 1.90
N ASN A 258 -2.70 6.48 1.35
CA ASN A 258 -2.01 7.77 1.49
C ASN A 258 -1.91 8.20 2.96
N ARG A 259 -2.96 8.03 3.75
CA ARG A 259 -2.93 8.36 5.19
C ARG A 259 -1.90 7.54 5.95
N VAL A 260 -1.79 6.24 5.68
CA VAL A 260 -0.77 5.37 6.25
C VAL A 260 0.63 5.84 5.82
N ALA A 261 0.81 6.07 4.52
CA ALA A 261 2.07 6.56 3.95
C ALA A 261 2.52 7.89 4.55
N GLN A 262 1.61 8.86 4.69
CA GLN A 262 1.90 10.17 5.28
C GLN A 262 2.31 10.07 6.75
N ALA A 263 1.68 9.17 7.52
CA ALA A 263 2.08 8.93 8.90
C ALA A 263 3.54 8.47 9.00
N GLY A 264 3.97 7.58 8.11
CA GLY A 264 5.35 7.13 8.04
C GLY A 264 6.31 8.20 7.53
N LYS A 265 5.96 8.91 6.44
CA LYS A 265 6.81 10.00 5.89
C LYS A 265 7.07 11.13 6.87
N LYS A 266 6.11 11.45 7.71
CA LYS A 266 6.27 12.44 8.77
C LYS A 266 7.38 12.05 9.76
N GLU A 267 7.57 10.78 10.00
CA GLU A 267 8.59 10.27 10.90
C GLU A 267 9.95 10.08 10.21
N TYR A 268 9.94 9.50 9.02
CA TYR A 268 11.14 9.29 8.20
C TYR A 268 10.79 9.42 6.71
N PRO A 269 11.27 10.49 6.01
CA PRO A 269 10.85 10.81 4.65
C PRO A 269 11.56 9.98 3.57
N LEU A 270 11.68 8.67 3.77
CA LEU A 270 12.16 7.74 2.74
C LEU A 270 11.23 7.74 1.52
N LEU A 271 11.74 7.22 0.42
CA LEU A 271 10.93 6.88 -0.75
C LEU A 271 9.83 5.90 -0.33
N ILE A 272 8.60 6.21 -0.69
CA ILE A 272 7.45 5.34 -0.48
C ILE A 272 6.89 4.93 -1.83
N SER A 273 6.61 3.63 -1.98
CA SER A 273 5.89 3.06 -3.11
C SER A 273 4.59 2.41 -2.66
N VAL A 274 3.69 2.17 -3.59
CA VAL A 274 2.46 1.40 -3.38
C VAL A 274 2.35 0.38 -4.49
N LEU A 275 2.07 -0.87 -4.15
CA LEU A 275 1.69 -1.90 -5.11
C LEU A 275 0.19 -2.11 -5.02
N LEU A 276 -0.49 -1.86 -6.13
CA LEU A 276 -1.93 -1.98 -6.23
C LEU A 276 -2.24 -3.19 -7.09
N SER A 277 -2.92 -4.17 -6.51
CA SER A 277 -3.60 -5.19 -7.29
C SER A 277 -4.97 -4.68 -7.62
N VAL A 278 -5.16 -4.33 -8.85
CA VAL A 278 -6.47 -3.97 -9.33
C VAL A 278 -6.76 -4.85 -10.53
N THR A 279 -7.85 -5.51 -10.45
CA THR A 279 -8.32 -6.42 -11.50
C THR A 279 -8.71 -5.69 -12.78
N GLU A 280 -8.84 -4.36 -12.72
CA GLU A 280 -9.25 -3.54 -13.88
C GLU A 280 -8.36 -2.30 -14.07
N ASP A 281 -8.13 -1.92 -15.31
CA ASP A 281 -7.24 -0.81 -15.72
C ASP A 281 -7.72 0.55 -15.21
N ILE A 282 -9.02 0.69 -14.96
CA ILE A 282 -9.66 1.91 -14.42
C ILE A 282 -9.07 2.28 -13.06
N THR A 283 -9.04 1.33 -12.15
CA THR A 283 -8.58 1.58 -10.77
C THR A 283 -7.08 1.87 -10.73
N LYS A 284 -6.26 1.20 -11.55
CA LYS A 284 -4.81 1.48 -11.68
C LYS A 284 -4.55 2.91 -12.11
N SER A 285 -5.28 3.38 -13.12
CA SER A 285 -5.15 4.75 -13.61
C SER A 285 -5.49 5.78 -12.56
N ILE A 286 -6.58 5.59 -11.82
CA ILE A 286 -7.06 6.55 -10.81
C ILE A 286 -6.17 6.60 -9.58
N ILE A 287 -5.73 5.44 -9.08
CA ILE A 287 -4.84 5.40 -7.90
C ILE A 287 -3.47 5.99 -8.24
N GLY A 288 -2.95 5.71 -9.43
CA GLY A 288 -1.73 6.36 -9.93
C GLY A 288 -1.85 7.89 -9.93
N ILE A 289 -2.97 8.40 -10.36
CA ILE A 289 -3.28 9.84 -10.42
C ILE A 289 -3.37 10.46 -9.03
N ILE A 290 -4.11 9.84 -8.08
CA ILE A 290 -4.27 10.36 -6.71
C ILE A 290 -2.94 10.34 -5.96
N ALA A 291 -2.13 9.31 -6.15
CA ALA A 291 -0.82 9.20 -5.54
C ALA A 291 0.19 10.26 -6.06
N HIS A 292 0.07 10.66 -7.34
CA HIS A 292 0.88 11.73 -7.93
C HIS A 292 0.47 13.13 -7.47
N ALA A 293 -0.80 13.37 -7.17
CA ALA A 293 -1.29 14.69 -6.77
C ALA A 293 -0.58 15.22 -5.50
N ASP A 294 -0.18 14.34 -4.60
CA ASP A 294 0.48 14.72 -3.34
C ASP A 294 2.01 14.62 -3.37
N ASN A 295 2.65 14.33 -4.51
CA ASN A 295 4.12 14.11 -4.64
C ASN A 295 4.72 13.13 -3.60
N THR A 296 3.90 12.23 -3.06
CA THR A 296 4.23 11.48 -1.85
C THR A 296 4.58 10.04 -2.15
N ILE A 297 4.03 9.46 -3.22
CA ILE A 297 4.06 8.03 -3.48
C ILE A 297 4.54 7.75 -4.91
N ILE A 298 5.45 6.80 -5.06
CA ILE A 298 5.86 6.26 -6.35
C ILE A 298 4.93 5.10 -6.68
N THR A 299 4.09 5.25 -7.69
CA THR A 299 3.08 4.25 -8.05
C THR A 299 3.59 3.14 -8.97
N GLN A 300 4.76 3.30 -9.55
CA GLN A 300 5.38 2.26 -10.37
C GLN A 300 6.91 2.29 -10.21
N TRP A 301 7.49 1.15 -9.80
CA TRP A 301 8.87 0.85 -10.13
C TRP A 301 8.90 0.52 -11.63
N PRO A 302 9.86 1.03 -12.40
CA PRO A 302 10.09 0.47 -13.72
C PRO A 302 10.50 -0.99 -13.54
N ILE A 303 9.57 -1.90 -13.77
CA ILE A 303 9.86 -3.32 -13.95
C ILE A 303 10.53 -3.39 -15.32
N LEU A 304 11.82 -3.65 -15.31
CA LEU A 304 12.58 -3.99 -16.52
C LEU A 304 12.26 -5.42 -16.94
#